data_7440f62fe2516e4f926a0c2313aafe1e
#
_entry.id   7440f62fe2516e4f926a0c2313aafe1e
#
_cell.length_a   1.000
_cell.length_b   1.000
_cell.length_c   1.000
_cell.angle_alpha   90.00
_cell.angle_beta   90.00
_cell.angle_gamma   90.00
#
_symmetry.space_group_name_H-M   'P 1'
#
loop_
_entity.id
_entity.type
_entity.pdbx_description
1 polymer ?
#
loop_
_entity_poly.entity_id
_entity_poly.type
_entity_poly.pdbx_seq_one_letter_code
_entity_poly.pdbx_strand_id
1 'polypeptide(L)'
;MAPATLLALTLLGGCKGCKGESASTTGGDEGRASSIRSGVKVPLPDGWSAQVAPDESFQAGPPGRPVLRVDLKRGDGEQMPSVDTLADRIREELKDFELSFDQEETTDRYALVRITLAPRLADGGVGQEAPGFFGARRVDNDLFLCASLPGASPEEVRLATEACREIQVQGALP
;
A
#
# COMPACT_ATOMS: atom_id res chain seq x y z
N MET A 1 -15.15 -15.39 48.77
CA MET A 1 -15.23 -14.21 49.67
C MET A 1 -13.84 -13.60 49.76
N ALA A 2 -13.60 -12.53 49.07
CA ALA A 2 -12.49 -11.59 49.31
C ALA A 2 -12.77 -10.33 48.49
N PRO A 3 -12.59 -9.13 49.04
CA PRO A 3 -13.16 -7.93 48.49
C PRO A 3 -12.23 -7.20 47.49
N ALA A 4 -12.87 -6.45 46.64
CA ALA A 4 -12.32 -5.48 45.69
C ALA A 4 -11.61 -4.33 46.41
N THR A 5 -10.51 -3.85 45.81
CA THR A 5 -9.93 -2.57 46.17
C THR A 5 -9.83 -1.73 44.90
N LEU A 6 -10.70 -0.73 44.80
CA LEU A 6 -10.63 0.37 43.85
C LEU A 6 -9.47 1.31 44.28
N LEU A 7 -8.62 1.66 43.32
CA LEU A 7 -7.76 2.84 43.46
C LEU A 7 -8.03 3.77 42.25
N ALA A 8 -8.77 4.83 42.55
CA ALA A 8 -8.94 5.97 41.66
C ALA A 8 -7.76 6.93 41.84
N LEU A 9 -7.07 7.26 40.74
CA LEU A 9 -6.11 8.37 40.72
C LEU A 9 -6.56 9.37 39.67
N THR A 10 -7.16 10.45 40.17
CA THR A 10 -7.44 11.68 39.42
C THR A 10 -6.18 12.54 39.38
N LEU A 11 -5.68 12.87 38.22
CA LEU A 11 -4.75 13.96 38.02
C LEU A 11 -5.33 14.95 37.01
N LEU A 12 -5.84 16.05 37.53
CA LEU A 12 -6.15 17.30 36.87
C LEU A 12 -4.83 18.00 36.49
N GLY A 13 -4.61 18.20 35.20
CA GLY A 13 -3.54 19.05 34.69
C GLY A 13 -4.06 19.86 33.52
N GLY A 14 -4.58 21.06 33.83
CA GLY A 14 -5.01 22.04 32.83
C GLY A 14 -3.82 22.71 32.15
N CYS A 15 -3.84 22.78 30.83
CA CYS A 15 -3.08 23.75 30.06
C CYS A 15 -4.02 24.69 29.33
N LYS A 16 -3.94 25.93 29.77
CA LYS A 16 -4.63 27.11 29.28
C LYS A 16 -3.92 27.65 28.03
N GLY A 17 -4.66 27.85 26.97
CA GLY A 17 -4.41 28.90 25.98
C GLY A 17 -3.47 28.56 24.81
N CYS A 18 -4.04 28.22 23.66
CA CYS A 18 -3.56 28.74 22.39
C CYS A 18 -4.80 29.06 21.51
N LYS A 19 -5.01 30.35 21.40
CA LYS A 19 -5.94 31.00 20.47
C LYS A 19 -5.20 31.11 19.14
N GLY A 20 -5.67 30.46 18.07
CA GLY A 20 -5.06 30.50 16.76
C GLY A 20 -6.14 30.29 15.71
N GLU A 21 -6.33 31.29 14.92
CA GLU A 21 -7.35 31.64 13.95
C GLU A 21 -7.76 30.55 12.99
N SER A 22 -9.07 30.49 12.79
CA SER A 22 -9.73 29.81 11.68
C SER A 22 -9.37 30.52 10.35
N ALA A 23 -8.70 29.82 9.46
CA ALA A 23 -8.71 30.16 8.05
C ALA A 23 -9.51 29.10 7.30
N SER A 24 -10.77 29.40 7.02
CA SER A 24 -11.59 28.70 6.04
C SER A 24 -10.98 28.95 4.65
N THR A 25 -10.51 27.92 4.01
CA THR A 25 -10.24 27.98 2.57
C THR A 25 -11.06 26.89 1.89
N THR A 26 -12.16 27.32 1.31
CA THR A 26 -12.95 26.60 0.32
C THR A 26 -12.10 26.48 -0.95
N GLY A 27 -11.88 25.29 -1.46
CA GLY A 27 -11.20 25.12 -2.75
C GLY A 27 -11.06 23.66 -3.15
N GLY A 28 -11.83 23.25 -4.18
CA GLY A 28 -11.47 22.32 -5.23
C GLY A 28 -11.08 20.90 -4.80
N ASP A 29 -11.99 19.98 -5.07
CA ASP A 29 -11.78 18.55 -5.09
C ASP A 29 -10.93 18.19 -6.34
N GLU A 30 -9.61 18.38 -6.24
CA GLU A 30 -8.67 17.83 -7.21
C GLU A 30 -8.07 16.58 -6.57
N GLY A 31 -8.17 15.45 -7.27
CA GLY A 31 -7.75 14.10 -6.88
C GLY A 31 -6.53 14.09 -5.96
N ARG A 32 -6.78 13.79 -4.69
CA ARG A 32 -5.79 13.93 -3.62
C ARG A 32 -4.73 12.84 -3.73
N ALA A 33 -3.64 13.15 -4.44
CA ALA A 33 -2.43 12.34 -4.34
C ALA A 33 -1.95 12.34 -2.89
N SER A 34 -1.87 11.17 -2.28
CA SER A 34 -1.36 11.01 -0.93
C SER A 34 0.16 10.90 -0.95
N SER A 35 0.85 11.60 -0.04
CA SER A 35 2.31 11.49 0.04
C SER A 35 2.71 10.39 1.02
N ILE A 36 3.55 9.47 0.56
CA ILE A 36 4.12 8.39 1.41
C ILE A 36 5.14 8.97 2.39
N ARG A 37 5.88 9.99 1.99
CA ARG A 37 6.80 10.81 2.78
C ARG A 37 6.99 12.12 2.02
N SER A 38 7.64 13.13 2.61
CA SER A 38 7.91 14.38 1.89
C SER A 38 8.57 14.09 0.53
N GLY A 39 7.92 14.47 -0.54
CA GLY A 39 8.44 14.35 -1.89
C GLY A 39 7.94 13.15 -2.71
N VAL A 40 7.19 12.19 -2.13
CA VAL A 40 6.63 11.07 -2.91
C VAL A 40 5.13 11.23 -3.08
N LYS A 41 4.66 11.08 -4.31
CA LYS A 41 3.24 11.03 -4.66
C LYS A 41 2.88 9.65 -5.21
N VAL A 42 1.85 9.05 -4.63
CA VAL A 42 1.12 7.94 -5.23
C VAL A 42 -0.21 8.50 -5.72
N PRO A 43 -0.43 8.56 -7.03
CA PRO A 43 -1.72 9.00 -7.56
C PRO A 43 -2.77 7.95 -7.20
N LEU A 44 -3.78 8.37 -6.46
CA LEU A 44 -4.85 7.48 -6.02
C LEU A 44 -6.09 7.65 -6.90
N PRO A 45 -6.80 6.56 -7.20
CA PRO A 45 -8.12 6.64 -7.83
C PRO A 45 -9.10 7.47 -7.01
N ASP A 46 -10.11 8.02 -7.68
CA ASP A 46 -11.19 8.76 -7.03
C ASP A 46 -11.87 7.91 -5.95
N GLY A 47 -12.13 8.53 -4.81
CA GLY A 47 -12.77 7.87 -3.68
C GLY A 47 -11.86 6.97 -2.84
N TRP A 48 -10.57 6.81 -3.21
CA TRP A 48 -9.62 6.11 -2.37
C TRP A 48 -9.03 7.02 -1.29
N SER A 49 -8.75 6.43 -0.14
CA SER A 49 -8.03 7.06 0.96
C SER A 49 -6.72 6.33 1.22
N ALA A 50 -5.77 7.02 1.82
CA ALA A 50 -4.48 6.45 2.16
C ALA A 50 -4.16 6.59 3.64
N GLN A 51 -3.38 5.63 4.13
CA GLN A 51 -2.86 5.61 5.48
C GLN A 51 -1.44 5.05 5.50
N VAL A 52 -0.68 5.37 6.53
CA VAL A 52 0.59 4.71 6.83
C VAL A 52 0.29 3.66 7.90
N ALA A 53 0.63 2.41 7.61
CA ALA A 53 0.46 1.30 8.53
C ALA A 53 1.55 1.32 9.63
N PRO A 54 1.38 0.57 10.74
CA PRO A 54 2.37 0.52 11.84
C PRO A 54 3.77 0.05 11.41
N ASP A 55 3.87 -0.73 10.34
CA ASP A 55 5.13 -1.18 9.72
C ASP A 55 5.73 -0.16 8.74
N GLU A 56 5.23 1.07 8.77
CA GLU A 56 5.62 2.17 7.90
C GLU A 56 5.28 1.98 6.40
N SER A 57 4.60 0.90 6.02
CA SER A 57 4.10 0.74 4.67
C SER A 57 2.98 1.74 4.38
N PHE A 58 2.95 2.24 3.15
CA PHE A 58 1.82 3.00 2.65
C PHE A 58 0.73 2.05 2.19
N GLN A 59 -0.50 2.32 2.60
CA GLN A 59 -1.65 1.54 2.19
C GLN A 59 -2.75 2.46 1.67
N ALA A 60 -3.41 2.07 0.59
CA ALA A 60 -4.50 2.84 -0.01
C ALA A 60 -5.62 1.93 -0.52
N GLY A 61 -6.83 2.48 -0.57
CA GLY A 61 -8.01 1.78 -1.06
C GLY A 61 -9.30 2.54 -0.79
N PRO A 62 -10.45 1.95 -1.11
CA PRO A 62 -11.74 2.48 -0.71
C PRO A 62 -11.80 2.70 0.81
N PRO A 63 -12.68 3.61 1.31
CA PRO A 63 -12.78 3.89 2.73
C PRO A 63 -12.93 2.63 3.59
N GLY A 64 -12.06 2.50 4.60
CA GLY A 64 -12.06 1.38 5.55
C GLY A 64 -11.48 0.05 5.02
N ARG A 65 -11.05 -0.03 3.76
CA ARG A 65 -10.50 -1.26 3.19
C ARG A 65 -9.28 -0.98 2.29
N PRO A 66 -8.06 -1.13 2.79
CA PRO A 66 -6.87 -0.99 1.97
C PRO A 66 -6.79 -2.13 0.93
N VAL A 67 -6.37 -1.77 -0.27
CA VAL A 67 -6.24 -2.65 -1.45
C VAL A 67 -4.81 -2.67 -1.98
N LEU A 68 -4.15 -1.52 -1.93
CA LEU A 68 -2.77 -1.32 -2.38
C LEU A 68 -1.86 -1.18 -1.16
N ARG A 69 -0.74 -1.90 -1.18
CA ARG A 69 0.40 -1.70 -0.28
C ARG A 69 1.60 -1.24 -1.09
N VAL A 70 2.33 -0.27 -0.57
CA VAL A 70 3.59 0.21 -1.15
C VAL A 70 4.65 0.32 -0.05
N ASP A 71 5.75 -0.38 -0.25
CA ASP A 71 6.94 -0.31 0.60
C ASP A 71 8.04 0.47 -0.11
N LEU A 72 8.59 1.49 0.55
CA LEU A 72 9.70 2.28 0.02
C LEU A 72 11.05 1.71 0.50
N LYS A 73 11.91 1.38 -0.45
CA LYS A 73 13.33 1.03 -0.24
C LYS A 73 14.21 2.17 -0.75
N ARG A 74 14.67 3.01 0.16
CA ARG A 74 15.49 4.18 -0.18
C ARG A 74 16.90 3.75 -0.61
N GLY A 75 17.35 4.33 -1.70
CA GLY A 75 18.70 4.06 -2.24
C GLY A 75 18.83 2.74 -3.00
N ASP A 76 17.78 1.93 -3.08
CA ASP A 76 17.80 0.60 -3.69
C ASP A 76 17.32 0.60 -5.16
N GLY A 77 17.24 1.76 -5.80
CA GLY A 77 16.76 1.88 -7.18
C GLY A 77 17.54 1.06 -8.20
N GLU A 78 18.83 0.83 -7.94
CA GLU A 78 19.67 -0.03 -8.79
C GLU A 78 19.36 -1.53 -8.61
N GLN A 79 18.72 -1.92 -7.50
CA GLN A 79 18.35 -3.29 -7.17
C GLN A 79 16.96 -3.66 -7.69
N MET A 80 16.53 -3.00 -8.76
CA MET A 80 15.23 -3.30 -9.36
C MET A 80 15.16 -4.78 -9.77
N PRO A 81 14.20 -5.56 -9.24
CA PRO A 81 14.08 -6.97 -9.56
C PRO A 81 13.62 -7.14 -11.02
N SER A 82 14.09 -8.21 -11.66
CA SER A 82 13.47 -8.68 -12.91
C SER A 82 12.10 -9.30 -12.62
N VAL A 83 11.30 -9.46 -13.66
CA VAL A 83 10.01 -10.17 -13.59
C VAL A 83 10.19 -11.59 -13.06
N ASP A 84 11.22 -12.32 -13.54
CA ASP A 84 11.53 -13.68 -13.08
C ASP A 84 11.82 -13.70 -11.57
N THR A 85 12.62 -12.73 -11.09
CA THR A 85 12.95 -12.60 -9.65
C THR A 85 11.69 -12.30 -8.82
N LEU A 86 10.78 -11.47 -9.33
CA LEU A 86 9.48 -11.23 -8.67
C LEU A 86 8.63 -12.50 -8.65
N ALA A 87 8.53 -13.20 -9.78
CA ALA A 87 7.76 -14.44 -9.90
C ALA A 87 8.27 -15.54 -8.95
N ASP A 88 9.60 -15.70 -8.84
CA ASP A 88 10.20 -16.68 -7.93
C ASP A 88 9.91 -16.33 -6.47
N ARG A 89 10.03 -15.06 -6.09
CA ARG A 89 9.69 -14.61 -4.74
C ARG A 89 8.21 -14.84 -4.43
N ILE A 90 7.32 -14.56 -5.38
CA ILE A 90 5.88 -14.80 -5.23
C ILE A 90 5.60 -16.28 -4.99
N ARG A 91 6.24 -17.18 -5.75
CA ARG A 91 6.09 -18.64 -5.55
C ARG A 91 6.56 -19.09 -4.18
N GLU A 92 7.64 -18.51 -3.67
CA GLU A 92 8.18 -18.83 -2.34
C GLU A 92 7.28 -18.31 -1.22
N GLU A 93 6.86 -17.06 -1.29
CA GLU A 93 6.02 -16.41 -0.27
C GLU A 93 4.60 -16.98 -0.23
N LEU A 94 4.06 -17.38 -1.38
CA LEU A 94 2.69 -17.89 -1.54
C LEU A 94 2.63 -19.39 -1.82
N LYS A 95 3.58 -20.18 -1.30
CA LYS A 95 3.65 -21.64 -1.49
C LYS A 95 2.40 -22.42 -1.07
N ASP A 96 1.60 -21.87 -0.15
CA ASP A 96 0.34 -22.47 0.31
C ASP A 96 -0.86 -22.14 -0.59
N PHE A 97 -0.61 -21.44 -1.70
CA PHE A 97 -1.59 -21.10 -2.73
C PHE A 97 -1.29 -21.80 -4.04
N GLU A 98 -2.33 -22.04 -4.80
CA GLU A 98 -2.23 -22.32 -6.21
C GLU A 98 -2.15 -20.99 -6.95
N LEU A 99 -1.16 -20.85 -7.84
CA LEU A 99 -0.83 -19.59 -8.51
C LEU A 99 -0.93 -19.75 -10.02
N SER A 100 -1.61 -18.83 -10.68
CA SER A 100 -1.54 -18.57 -12.12
C SER A 100 -0.89 -17.21 -12.36
N PHE A 101 0.06 -17.15 -13.29
CA PHE A 101 0.72 -15.92 -13.70
C PHE A 101 0.06 -15.42 -14.98
N ASP A 102 -0.73 -14.36 -14.87
CA ASP A 102 -1.64 -13.92 -15.93
C ASP A 102 -1.00 -12.89 -16.87
N GLN A 103 -0.13 -12.07 -16.34
CA GLN A 103 0.55 -11.00 -17.07
C GLN A 103 1.87 -10.63 -16.43
N GLU A 104 2.88 -10.45 -17.25
CA GLU A 104 4.20 -9.96 -16.87
C GLU A 104 4.55 -8.74 -17.71
N GLU A 105 5.03 -7.68 -17.07
CA GLU A 105 5.48 -6.48 -17.75
C GLU A 105 6.82 -6.02 -17.16
N THR A 106 7.73 -5.60 -18.02
CA THR A 106 9.01 -5.05 -17.59
C THR A 106 9.44 -3.88 -18.48
N THR A 107 10.02 -2.89 -17.84
CA THR A 107 10.75 -1.78 -18.45
C THR A 107 12.00 -1.50 -17.61
N ASP A 108 12.83 -0.56 -18.00
CA ASP A 108 13.97 -0.09 -17.20
C ASP A 108 13.60 0.58 -15.86
N ARG A 109 12.34 0.95 -15.66
CA ARG A 109 11.85 1.64 -14.45
C ARG A 109 10.75 0.90 -13.70
N TYR A 110 10.33 -0.25 -14.21
CA TYR A 110 9.14 -0.88 -13.72
C TYR A 110 9.10 -2.36 -14.09
N ALA A 111 8.76 -3.19 -13.11
CA ALA A 111 8.47 -4.61 -13.29
C ALA A 111 7.16 -4.95 -12.60
N LEU A 112 6.33 -5.77 -13.22
CA LEU A 112 5.02 -6.15 -12.70
C LEU A 112 4.69 -7.58 -13.06
N VAL A 113 4.06 -8.27 -12.11
CA VAL A 113 3.47 -9.58 -12.27
C VAL A 113 2.03 -9.55 -11.77
N ARG A 114 1.07 -9.85 -12.63
CA ARG A 114 -0.32 -10.09 -12.25
C ARG A 114 -0.54 -11.58 -12.06
N ILE A 115 -1.27 -11.92 -11.02
CA ILE A 115 -1.53 -13.31 -10.66
C ILE A 115 -3.01 -13.52 -10.33
N THR A 116 -3.45 -14.75 -10.51
CA THR A 116 -4.62 -15.30 -9.85
C THR A 116 -4.15 -16.31 -8.81
N LEU A 117 -4.63 -16.19 -7.59
CA LEU A 117 -4.25 -17.04 -6.46
C LEU A 117 -5.47 -17.69 -5.83
N ALA A 118 -5.34 -18.95 -5.43
CA ALA A 118 -6.36 -19.69 -4.71
C ALA A 118 -5.74 -20.46 -3.54
N PRO A 119 -6.29 -20.40 -2.31
CA PRO A 119 -5.72 -21.12 -1.18
C PRO A 119 -5.85 -22.62 -1.36
N ARG A 120 -4.79 -23.39 -1.03
CA ARG A 120 -4.85 -24.85 -0.96
C ARG A 120 -5.56 -25.27 0.31
N LEU A 121 -6.60 -26.08 0.16
CA LEU A 121 -7.41 -26.54 1.29
C LEU A 121 -6.82 -27.81 1.92
N ALA A 122 -7.12 -28.05 3.19
CA ALA A 122 -6.59 -29.21 3.94
C ALA A 122 -7.07 -30.57 3.39
N ASP A 123 -8.19 -30.59 2.67
CA ASP A 123 -8.73 -31.77 1.98
C ASP A 123 -8.10 -32.03 0.59
N GLY A 124 -7.10 -31.21 0.21
CA GLY A 124 -6.44 -31.28 -1.10
C GLY A 124 -7.18 -30.53 -2.21
N GLY A 125 -8.31 -29.88 -1.90
CA GLY A 125 -9.03 -29.01 -2.82
C GLY A 125 -8.37 -27.64 -2.97
N VAL A 126 -8.96 -26.81 -3.83
CA VAL A 126 -8.57 -25.42 -4.07
C VAL A 126 -9.73 -24.52 -3.69
N GLY A 127 -9.44 -23.44 -2.97
CA GLY A 127 -10.44 -22.46 -2.56
C GLY A 127 -10.83 -21.50 -3.68
N GLN A 128 -11.49 -20.43 -3.31
CA GLN A 128 -11.93 -19.42 -4.27
C GLN A 128 -10.72 -18.64 -4.83
N GLU A 129 -10.70 -18.51 -6.15
CA GLU A 129 -9.71 -17.69 -6.85
C GLU A 129 -9.88 -16.19 -6.53
N ALA A 130 -8.77 -15.51 -6.40
CA ALA A 130 -8.71 -14.07 -6.20
C ALA A 130 -7.59 -13.46 -7.06
N PRO A 131 -7.82 -12.29 -7.66
CA PRO A 131 -6.79 -11.58 -8.41
C PRO A 131 -5.79 -10.91 -7.48
N GLY A 132 -4.56 -10.76 -7.96
CA GLY A 132 -3.52 -10.04 -7.27
C GLY A 132 -2.48 -9.46 -8.22
N PHE A 133 -1.60 -8.60 -7.69
CA PHE A 133 -0.40 -8.18 -8.40
C PHE A 133 0.75 -7.92 -7.42
N PHE A 134 1.95 -8.04 -7.95
CA PHE A 134 3.19 -7.58 -7.35
C PHE A 134 3.93 -6.73 -8.36
N GLY A 135 4.51 -5.63 -7.90
CA GLY A 135 5.23 -4.71 -8.77
C GLY A 135 6.43 -4.08 -8.07
N ALA A 136 7.37 -3.65 -8.87
CA ALA A 136 8.49 -2.83 -8.46
C ALA A 136 8.56 -1.60 -9.37
N ARG A 137 8.68 -0.42 -8.79
CA ARG A 137 8.81 0.86 -9.48
C ARG A 137 10.07 1.56 -9.02
N ARG A 138 10.98 1.89 -9.95
CA ARG A 138 12.14 2.73 -9.70
C ARG A 138 11.79 4.18 -10.02
N VAL A 139 12.03 5.06 -9.05
CA VAL A 139 11.96 6.52 -9.25
C VAL A 139 13.25 7.12 -8.70
N ASP A 140 14.06 7.68 -9.55
CA ASP A 140 15.42 8.12 -9.26
C ASP A 140 16.26 6.99 -8.62
N ASN A 141 16.74 7.19 -7.38
CA ASN A 141 17.53 6.19 -6.66
C ASN A 141 16.69 5.36 -5.67
N ASP A 142 15.38 5.52 -5.66
CA ASP A 142 14.50 4.80 -4.75
C ASP A 142 13.73 3.69 -5.46
N LEU A 143 13.47 2.60 -4.73
CA LEU A 143 12.67 1.47 -5.18
C LEU A 143 11.36 1.40 -4.38
N PHE A 144 10.24 1.33 -5.08
CA PHE A 144 8.91 1.13 -4.53
C PHE A 144 8.44 -0.28 -4.85
N LEU A 145 8.16 -1.07 -3.81
CA LEU A 145 7.58 -2.40 -3.96
C LEU A 145 6.08 -2.29 -3.71
N CYS A 146 5.30 -2.69 -4.68
CA CYS A 146 3.84 -2.63 -4.62
C CYS A 146 3.24 -4.03 -4.59
N ALA A 147 2.14 -4.18 -3.86
CA ALA A 147 1.35 -5.39 -3.89
C ALA A 147 -0.14 -5.07 -3.67
N SER A 148 -1.03 -5.88 -4.25
CA SER A 148 -2.43 -5.86 -3.85
C SER A 148 -2.60 -6.57 -2.51
N LEU A 149 -3.51 -6.06 -1.70
CA LEU A 149 -3.93 -6.72 -0.46
C LEU A 149 -5.09 -7.71 -0.73
N PRO A 150 -5.23 -8.76 0.10
CA PRO A 150 -6.29 -9.75 -0.06
C PRO A 150 -7.70 -9.14 -0.08
N GLY A 151 -8.59 -9.71 -0.89
CA GLY A 151 -9.99 -9.29 -1.00
C GLY A 151 -10.22 -8.15 -2.00
N ALA A 152 -9.21 -7.75 -2.76
CA ALA A 152 -9.36 -6.81 -3.87
C ALA A 152 -10.15 -7.44 -5.02
N SER A 153 -11.06 -6.68 -5.62
CA SER A 153 -11.73 -7.06 -6.86
C SER A 153 -10.78 -6.91 -8.07
N PRO A 154 -11.07 -7.53 -9.23
CA PRO A 154 -10.27 -7.36 -10.43
C PRO A 154 -10.08 -5.89 -10.84
N GLU A 155 -11.13 -5.06 -10.70
CA GLU A 155 -11.05 -3.64 -11.01
C GLU A 155 -10.16 -2.89 -10.02
N GLU A 156 -10.24 -3.19 -8.74
CA GLU A 156 -9.37 -2.58 -7.72
C GLU A 156 -7.91 -2.98 -7.91
N VAL A 157 -7.63 -4.23 -8.30
CA VAL A 157 -6.27 -4.67 -8.66
C VAL A 157 -5.76 -3.89 -9.87
N ARG A 158 -6.59 -3.65 -10.88
CA ARG A 158 -6.24 -2.83 -12.05
C ARG A 158 -5.89 -1.39 -11.62
N LEU A 159 -6.74 -0.75 -10.83
CA LEU A 159 -6.51 0.61 -10.32
C LEU A 159 -5.25 0.71 -9.44
N ALA A 160 -5.04 -0.27 -8.56
CA ALA A 160 -3.85 -0.34 -7.73
C ALA A 160 -2.56 -0.52 -8.56
N THR A 161 -2.63 -1.30 -9.62
CA THR A 161 -1.54 -1.47 -10.58
C THR A 161 -1.18 -0.16 -11.26
N GLU A 162 -2.17 0.60 -11.73
CA GLU A 162 -1.96 1.91 -12.34
C GLU A 162 -1.36 2.90 -11.34
N ALA A 163 -1.88 2.95 -10.11
CA ALA A 163 -1.32 3.80 -9.05
C ALA A 163 0.16 3.48 -8.77
N CYS A 164 0.55 2.19 -8.79
CA CYS A 164 1.95 1.78 -8.65
C CYS A 164 2.83 2.27 -9.81
N ARG A 165 2.35 2.14 -11.05
CA ARG A 165 3.07 2.60 -12.25
C ARG A 165 3.36 4.08 -12.24
N GLU A 166 2.45 4.87 -11.70
CA GLU A 166 2.46 6.33 -11.74
C GLU A 166 3.09 6.97 -10.49
N ILE A 167 3.70 6.18 -9.59
CA ILE A 167 4.45 6.73 -8.46
C ILE A 167 5.50 7.72 -8.96
N GLN A 168 5.51 8.92 -8.36
CA GLN A 168 6.41 10.02 -8.70
C GLN A 168 7.10 10.56 -7.46
N VAL A 169 8.32 11.05 -7.62
CA VAL A 169 8.97 11.90 -6.62
C VAL A 169 8.73 13.35 -7.03
N GLN A 170 8.18 14.15 -6.13
CA GLN A 170 8.13 15.60 -6.35
C GLN A 170 9.57 16.09 -6.29
N GLY A 171 10.11 16.50 -7.45
CA GLY A 171 11.38 17.18 -7.51
C GLY A 171 11.35 18.41 -6.59
N ALA A 172 12.44 18.68 -5.88
CA ALA A 172 12.62 19.97 -5.24
C ALA A 172 12.36 21.03 -6.32
N LEU A 173 11.42 21.94 -6.05
CA LEU A 173 11.22 23.10 -6.90
C LEU A 173 12.58 23.80 -7.06
N PRO A 174 12.97 24.17 -8.29
CA PRO A 174 14.20 24.88 -8.52
C PRO A 174 14.24 26.23 -7.79
#